data_5926286a807c15d6c80bf826a9035113
#
_entry.id   5926286a807c15d6c80bf826a9035113
#
_cell.length_a   1.000
_cell.length_b   1.000
_cell.length_c   1.000
_cell.angle_alpha   90.00
_cell.angle_beta   90.00
_cell.angle_gamma   90.00
#
_symmetry.space_group_name_H-M   'P 1'
#
loop_
_entity.id
_entity.type
_entity.pdbx_description
1 polymer ?
#
loop_
_entity_poly.entity_id
_entity_poly.type
_entity_poly.pdbx_seq_one_letter_code
_entity_poly.pdbx_strand_id
1 'polypeptide(L)'
;MLVKGIDFRRLLTACVVATAVPTGPALAQSPSMTLGEAGYFESPGVNVLVFSNWYDGLFADSKISGVEIIQQDERIATNGDVRLSATPGQWDPIGRMVKRELDPKTGAIEALLEYPEFDFQYRIRAERKGGSVVLAVILDQPLPDALAGKAGFNLEFLPAAYFHKSLMADGKAGAFPLYPSSDMVAGGERNAASGRDIGPGAEPLPFARGKTLVLAPEDPARRVSITASVGELGIYDGRDQAQNGWFVVRTPLPSGKTGRVVEWTLTPNSVPGWVREPVIGHSQLGYAPDQE
;
A
#
# COMPACT_ATOMS: atom_id res chain seq x y z
N MET A 1 -34.26 -13.35 90.53
CA MET A 1 -35.01 -13.98 89.45
C MET A 1 -34.29 -13.73 88.16
N LEU A 2 -33.59 -14.76 87.58
CA LEU A 2 -32.71 -14.69 86.43
C LEU A 2 -33.54 -14.55 85.16
N VAL A 3 -33.07 -13.65 84.26
CA VAL A 3 -33.47 -13.71 82.86
C VAL A 3 -32.17 -13.81 82.02
N LYS A 4 -32.14 -14.91 81.26
CA LYS A 4 -31.06 -15.36 80.39
C LYS A 4 -30.85 -14.41 79.20
N GLY A 5 -29.56 -14.16 78.92
CA GLY A 5 -29.15 -13.44 77.73
C GLY A 5 -29.34 -14.26 76.45
N ILE A 6 -29.64 -13.56 75.37
CA ILE A 6 -29.74 -14.09 73.99
C ILE A 6 -28.51 -13.66 73.26
N ASP A 7 -27.75 -14.66 72.84
CA ASP A 7 -26.49 -14.54 72.06
C ASP A 7 -26.80 -14.37 70.57
N PHE A 8 -26.60 -13.18 69.99
CA PHE A 8 -26.81 -12.90 68.58
C PHE A 8 -25.51 -13.10 67.82
N ARG A 9 -25.26 -14.32 67.37
CA ARG A 9 -24.22 -14.59 66.36
C ARG A 9 -24.63 -13.99 65.00
N ARG A 10 -24.00 -12.91 64.59
CA ARG A 10 -24.12 -12.33 63.24
C ARG A 10 -23.47 -13.24 62.23
N LEU A 11 -24.26 -13.89 61.39
CA LEU A 11 -23.82 -14.51 60.14
C LEU A 11 -23.53 -13.36 59.15
N LEU A 12 -22.27 -13.11 58.85
CA LEU A 12 -21.86 -12.30 57.68
C LEU A 12 -21.86 -13.20 56.45
N THR A 13 -22.92 -13.10 55.62
CA THR A 13 -22.94 -13.69 54.30
C THR A 13 -22.18 -12.76 53.35
N ALA A 14 -20.97 -13.13 52.95
CA ALA A 14 -20.20 -12.42 51.94
C ALA A 14 -20.79 -12.70 50.54
N CYS A 15 -21.53 -11.74 49.98
CA CYS A 15 -21.89 -11.77 48.57
C CYS A 15 -20.64 -11.47 47.73
N VAL A 16 -20.09 -12.51 47.06
CA VAL A 16 -19.09 -12.34 46.03
C VAL A 16 -19.85 -11.90 44.76
N VAL A 17 -19.79 -10.61 44.49
CA VAL A 17 -20.27 -10.08 43.20
C VAL A 17 -19.20 -10.40 42.17
N ALA A 18 -19.42 -11.43 41.36
CA ALA A 18 -18.60 -11.70 40.18
C ALA A 18 -18.92 -10.63 39.13
N THR A 19 -18.03 -9.64 39.01
CA THR A 19 -18.08 -8.70 37.89
C THR A 19 -17.66 -9.43 36.63
N ALA A 20 -18.63 -9.80 35.77
CA ALA A 20 -18.37 -10.25 34.42
C ALA A 20 -17.80 -9.05 33.66
N VAL A 21 -16.50 -9.07 33.37
CA VAL A 21 -15.88 -8.14 32.44
C VAL A 21 -16.42 -8.51 31.05
N PRO A 22 -17.12 -7.60 30.35
CA PRO A 22 -17.55 -7.89 28.99
C PRO A 22 -16.29 -8.07 28.14
N THR A 23 -16.01 -9.29 27.71
CA THR A 23 -15.06 -9.55 26.61
C THR A 23 -15.66 -8.92 25.38
N GLY A 24 -15.18 -7.71 25.04
CA GLY A 24 -15.48 -7.09 23.75
C GLY A 24 -15.15 -8.09 22.62
N PRO A 25 -15.81 -7.97 21.46
CA PRO A 25 -15.52 -8.86 20.34
C PRO A 25 -14.02 -8.78 20.06
N ALA A 26 -13.33 -9.93 20.20
CA ALA A 26 -11.96 -10.05 19.78
C ALA A 26 -11.93 -9.64 18.29
N LEU A 27 -11.20 -8.58 17.99
CA LEU A 27 -10.95 -8.20 16.59
C LEU A 27 -10.35 -9.43 15.93
N ALA A 28 -11.10 -10.04 15.02
CA ALA A 28 -10.66 -11.23 14.29
C ALA A 28 -9.31 -10.88 13.66
N GLN A 29 -8.26 -11.58 14.04
CA GLN A 29 -6.94 -11.37 13.43
C GLN A 29 -7.09 -11.62 11.93
N SER A 30 -6.61 -10.68 11.11
CA SER A 30 -6.54 -10.89 9.67
C SER A 30 -5.80 -12.18 9.37
N PRO A 31 -6.28 -13.02 8.44
CA PRO A 31 -5.58 -14.23 8.04
C PRO A 31 -4.12 -13.92 7.69
N SER A 32 -3.22 -14.83 8.08
CA SER A 32 -1.81 -14.65 7.77
C SER A 32 -1.56 -14.74 6.27
N MET A 33 -0.68 -13.88 5.76
CA MET A 33 -0.16 -14.00 4.40
C MET A 33 0.66 -15.27 4.26
N THR A 34 0.49 -15.99 3.16
CA THR A 34 1.32 -17.13 2.76
C THR A 34 2.06 -16.79 1.47
N LEU A 35 3.15 -17.47 1.21
CA LEU A 35 3.80 -17.43 -0.10
C LEU A 35 3.19 -18.53 -0.95
N GLY A 36 2.49 -18.13 -2.02
CA GLY A 36 1.90 -19.06 -2.98
C GLY A 36 2.93 -19.70 -3.92
N GLU A 37 2.55 -20.80 -4.57
CA GLU A 37 3.40 -21.50 -5.54
C GLU A 37 3.79 -20.62 -6.74
N ALA A 38 2.95 -19.67 -7.09
CA ALA A 38 3.22 -18.70 -8.15
C ALA A 38 4.22 -17.59 -7.74
N GLY A 39 4.74 -17.63 -6.49
CA GLY A 39 5.81 -16.75 -6.03
C GLY A 39 5.34 -15.32 -5.72
N TYR A 40 4.15 -15.16 -5.16
CA TYR A 40 3.64 -13.94 -4.58
C TYR A 40 2.96 -14.21 -3.22
N PHE A 41 2.71 -13.17 -2.44
CA PHE A 41 2.04 -13.31 -1.14
C PHE A 41 0.52 -13.32 -1.32
N GLU A 42 -0.16 -14.21 -0.58
CA GLU A 42 -1.61 -14.40 -0.69
C GLU A 42 -2.26 -14.63 0.68
N SER A 43 -3.51 -14.17 0.79
CA SER A 43 -4.45 -14.48 1.86
C SER A 43 -5.87 -14.45 1.26
N PRO A 44 -6.94 -14.90 1.94
CA PRO A 44 -8.28 -14.92 1.38
C PRO A 44 -8.69 -13.59 0.75
N GLY A 45 -8.88 -13.56 -0.56
CA GLY A 45 -9.26 -12.40 -1.36
C GLY A 45 -8.15 -11.34 -1.54
N VAL A 46 -6.90 -11.63 -1.20
CA VAL A 46 -5.78 -10.68 -1.33
C VAL A 46 -4.56 -11.35 -1.92
N ASN A 47 -3.99 -10.70 -2.94
CA ASN A 47 -2.67 -11.04 -3.46
C ASN A 47 -1.78 -9.80 -3.46
N VAL A 48 -0.53 -9.96 -3.00
CA VAL A 48 0.52 -8.94 -3.12
C VAL A 48 1.62 -9.49 -4.00
N LEU A 49 1.69 -8.97 -5.21
CA LEU A 49 2.70 -9.31 -6.20
C LEU A 49 3.93 -8.45 -5.95
N VAL A 50 5.11 -9.01 -6.16
CA VAL A 50 6.39 -8.31 -6.01
C VAL A 50 7.24 -8.65 -7.23
N PHE A 51 7.22 -7.81 -8.23
CA PHE A 51 7.92 -7.99 -9.51
C PHE A 51 7.69 -9.37 -10.15
N SER A 52 6.56 -9.99 -9.87
CA SER A 52 6.19 -11.32 -10.39
C SER A 52 5.40 -11.25 -11.69
N ASN A 53 4.93 -10.08 -12.04
CA ASN A 53 4.19 -9.82 -13.28
C ASN A 53 5.13 -9.10 -14.28
N TRP A 54 6.21 -9.80 -14.69
CA TRP A 54 7.11 -9.26 -15.69
C TRP A 54 6.43 -9.25 -17.05
N TYR A 55 6.42 -8.09 -17.68
CA TYR A 55 5.85 -7.90 -19.00
C TYR A 55 6.79 -7.03 -19.84
N ASP A 56 7.23 -7.53 -20.99
CA ASP A 56 8.03 -6.78 -21.93
C ASP A 56 7.15 -6.23 -23.06
N GLY A 57 6.55 -5.08 -22.79
CA GLY A 57 5.67 -4.41 -23.73
C GLY A 57 6.40 -3.50 -24.73
N LEU A 58 5.62 -2.87 -25.60
CA LEU A 58 6.13 -1.92 -26.61
C LEU A 58 6.67 -0.63 -25.98
N PHE A 59 6.15 -0.24 -24.81
CA PHE A 59 6.50 0.98 -24.11
C PHE A 59 7.24 0.66 -22.81
N ALA A 60 8.12 1.55 -22.38
CA ALA A 60 8.92 1.34 -21.18
C ALA A 60 8.07 1.15 -19.92
N ASP A 61 6.98 1.90 -19.80
CA ASP A 61 6.05 1.86 -18.68
C ASP A 61 5.18 0.59 -18.60
N SER A 62 5.15 -0.22 -19.67
CA SER A 62 4.40 -1.47 -19.68
C SER A 62 5.23 -2.70 -19.31
N LYS A 63 6.52 -2.54 -18.97
CA LYS A 63 7.44 -3.66 -18.77
C LYS A 63 7.37 -4.29 -17.38
N ILE A 64 7.10 -3.49 -16.36
CA ILE A 64 7.12 -3.95 -14.97
C ILE A 64 6.01 -3.23 -14.20
N SER A 65 5.23 -3.98 -13.47
CA SER A 65 4.22 -3.42 -12.56
C SER A 65 4.73 -3.27 -11.11
N GLY A 66 5.96 -3.74 -10.80
CA GLY A 66 6.57 -3.60 -9.48
C GLY A 66 5.82 -4.36 -8.39
N VAL A 67 5.56 -3.67 -7.27
CA VAL A 67 4.67 -4.17 -6.23
C VAL A 67 3.23 -3.84 -6.62
N GLU A 68 2.35 -4.84 -6.54
CA GLU A 68 0.94 -4.71 -6.87
C GLU A 68 0.06 -5.28 -5.76
N ILE A 69 -1.15 -4.76 -5.63
CA ILE A 69 -2.18 -5.30 -4.73
C ILE A 69 -3.41 -5.64 -5.55
N ILE A 70 -3.80 -6.91 -5.47
CA ILE A 70 -5.09 -7.39 -5.97
C ILE A 70 -5.93 -7.71 -4.75
N GLN A 71 -7.09 -7.10 -4.63
CA GLN A 71 -7.98 -7.27 -3.50
C GLN A 71 -9.38 -7.59 -4.01
N GLN A 72 -9.90 -8.76 -3.64
CA GLN A 72 -11.20 -9.26 -4.09
C GLN A 72 -11.36 -9.23 -5.63
N ASP A 73 -10.38 -9.84 -6.32
CA ASP A 73 -10.24 -9.93 -7.78
C ASP A 73 -10.02 -8.62 -8.53
N GLU A 74 -9.86 -7.51 -7.83
CA GLU A 74 -9.62 -6.22 -8.46
C GLU A 74 -8.22 -5.72 -8.11
N ARG A 75 -7.44 -5.34 -9.13
CA ARG A 75 -6.17 -4.66 -8.92
C ARG A 75 -6.46 -3.25 -8.41
N ILE A 76 -6.08 -2.98 -7.18
CA ILE A 76 -6.32 -1.69 -6.53
C ILE A 76 -5.07 -0.82 -6.46
N ALA A 77 -3.89 -1.43 -6.55
CA ALA A 77 -2.62 -0.71 -6.60
C ALA A 77 -1.61 -1.42 -7.49
N THR A 78 -0.71 -0.64 -8.07
CA THR A 78 0.35 -1.09 -8.99
C THR A 78 1.57 -0.17 -8.93
N ASN A 79 2.57 -0.41 -9.78
CA ASN A 79 3.78 0.43 -9.96
C ASN A 79 4.55 0.70 -8.67
N GLY A 80 4.51 -0.25 -7.74
CA GLY A 80 5.27 -0.18 -6.50
C GLY A 80 6.77 -0.31 -6.75
N ASP A 81 7.45 0.83 -6.91
CA ASP A 81 8.87 0.90 -7.27
C ASP A 81 9.49 2.23 -6.83
N VAL A 82 10.83 2.33 -6.90
CA VAL A 82 11.51 3.62 -6.79
C VAL A 82 11.29 4.41 -8.08
N ARG A 83 10.62 5.54 -7.96
CA ARG A 83 10.34 6.45 -9.07
C ARG A 83 11.06 7.78 -8.86
N LEU A 84 11.34 8.49 -9.96
CA LEU A 84 12.10 9.75 -9.94
C LEU A 84 11.23 11.00 -9.80
N SER A 85 9.91 10.81 -9.73
CA SER A 85 8.90 11.85 -9.55
C SER A 85 7.85 11.38 -8.54
N ALA A 86 7.17 12.30 -7.87
CA ALA A 86 6.06 11.97 -6.97
C ALA A 86 4.85 11.45 -7.75
N THR A 87 4.61 12.00 -8.93
CA THR A 87 3.51 11.61 -9.81
C THR A 87 4.04 11.37 -11.23
N PRO A 88 4.79 10.27 -11.43
CA PRO A 88 5.50 10.04 -12.67
C PRO A 88 4.54 9.91 -13.84
N GLY A 89 4.90 10.53 -14.96
CA GLY A 89 4.18 10.42 -16.20
C GLY A 89 4.51 9.12 -16.94
N GLN A 90 3.74 8.84 -17.98
CA GLN A 90 3.85 7.66 -18.83
C GLN A 90 5.24 7.49 -19.48
N TRP A 91 5.95 8.59 -19.70
CA TRP A 91 7.26 8.60 -20.38
C TRP A 91 8.44 8.78 -19.42
N ASP A 92 8.16 8.88 -18.12
CA ASP A 92 9.23 9.00 -17.13
C ASP A 92 10.04 7.70 -17.05
N PRO A 93 11.36 7.78 -16.80
CA PRO A 93 12.18 6.61 -16.63
C PRO A 93 11.65 5.69 -15.54
N ILE A 94 11.77 4.40 -15.77
CA ILE A 94 11.49 3.34 -14.80
C ILE A 94 12.74 2.55 -14.51
N GLY A 95 12.84 1.98 -13.31
CA GLY A 95 13.91 1.08 -12.93
C GLY A 95 13.93 -0.15 -13.85
N ARG A 96 15.11 -0.52 -14.35
CA ARG A 96 15.31 -1.77 -15.07
C ARG A 96 15.54 -2.90 -14.07
N MET A 97 14.73 -3.96 -14.14
CA MET A 97 14.95 -5.12 -13.28
C MET A 97 16.16 -5.91 -13.77
N VAL A 98 17.14 -6.07 -12.89
CA VAL A 98 18.35 -6.88 -13.13
C VAL A 98 18.09 -8.33 -12.73
N LYS A 99 17.44 -8.52 -11.58
CA LYS A 99 17.24 -9.85 -11.00
C LYS A 99 16.07 -9.85 -10.03
N ARG A 100 15.34 -10.95 -9.99
CA ARG A 100 14.34 -11.26 -8.96
C ARG A 100 14.66 -12.59 -8.32
N GLU A 101 14.68 -12.64 -7.01
CA GLU A 101 14.99 -13.86 -6.25
C GLU A 101 13.93 -14.10 -5.18
N LEU A 102 13.71 -15.37 -4.94
CA LEU A 102 12.92 -15.87 -3.83
C LEU A 102 13.86 -16.59 -2.87
N ASP A 103 13.97 -16.11 -1.64
CA ASP A 103 14.73 -16.78 -0.59
C ASP A 103 13.94 -18.02 -0.09
N PRO A 104 14.40 -19.24 -0.36
CA PRO A 104 13.66 -20.44 0.00
C PRO A 104 13.58 -20.67 1.52
N LYS A 105 14.45 -20.02 2.31
CA LYS A 105 14.49 -20.17 3.78
C LYS A 105 13.50 -19.25 4.48
N THR A 106 13.44 -18.00 4.06
CA THR A 106 12.61 -16.97 4.70
C THR A 106 11.31 -16.75 3.96
N GLY A 107 11.22 -17.12 2.67
CA GLY A 107 10.13 -16.78 1.78
C GLY A 107 10.11 -15.31 1.40
N ALA A 108 11.22 -14.60 1.62
CA ALA A 108 11.36 -13.21 1.18
C ALA A 108 11.54 -13.15 -0.34
N ILE A 109 10.96 -12.13 -0.95
CA ILE A 109 11.15 -11.81 -2.37
C ILE A 109 12.04 -10.58 -2.44
N GLU A 110 13.09 -10.64 -3.24
CA GLU A 110 13.99 -9.51 -3.48
C GLU A 110 14.16 -9.26 -4.98
N ALA A 111 13.98 -8.02 -5.38
CA ALA A 111 14.24 -7.56 -6.73
C ALA A 111 15.40 -6.55 -6.69
N LEU A 112 16.41 -6.77 -7.53
CA LEU A 112 17.49 -5.82 -7.82
C LEU A 112 17.12 -5.05 -9.07
N LEU A 113 17.11 -3.73 -8.96
CA LEU A 113 16.78 -2.81 -10.04
C LEU A 113 17.89 -1.76 -10.19
N GLU A 114 17.88 -1.11 -11.35
CA GLU A 114 18.84 -0.05 -11.64
C GLU A 114 18.26 1.03 -12.55
N TYR A 115 18.83 2.22 -12.42
CA TYR A 115 18.75 3.31 -13.38
C TYR A 115 20.13 3.50 -13.99
N PRO A 116 20.44 2.87 -15.14
CA PRO A 116 21.78 2.87 -15.73
C PRO A 116 22.31 4.27 -16.03
N GLU A 117 21.44 5.18 -16.43
CA GLU A 117 21.76 6.57 -16.75
C GLU A 117 22.30 7.38 -15.56
N PHE A 118 22.05 6.90 -14.33
CA PHE A 118 22.50 7.52 -13.09
C PHE A 118 23.51 6.67 -12.32
N ASP A 119 23.93 5.52 -12.87
CA ASP A 119 24.75 4.52 -12.16
C ASP A 119 24.16 4.20 -10.78
N PHE A 120 22.84 4.03 -10.72
CA PHE A 120 22.09 3.85 -9.49
C PHE A 120 21.42 2.50 -9.44
N GLN A 121 21.82 1.68 -8.46
CA GLN A 121 21.21 0.40 -8.16
C GLN A 121 20.53 0.41 -6.80
N TYR A 122 19.42 -0.32 -6.69
CA TYR A 122 18.66 -0.47 -5.45
C TYR A 122 17.96 -1.82 -5.41
N ARG A 123 17.63 -2.25 -4.20
CA ARG A 123 16.84 -3.47 -3.99
C ARG A 123 15.52 -3.14 -3.36
N ILE A 124 14.48 -3.83 -3.81
CA ILE A 124 13.17 -3.89 -3.15
C ILE A 124 13.03 -5.28 -2.57
N ARG A 125 12.92 -5.35 -1.25
CA ARG A 125 12.74 -6.59 -0.50
C ARG A 125 11.37 -6.61 0.14
N ALA A 126 10.66 -7.72 -0.02
CA ALA A 126 9.35 -7.96 0.54
C ALA A 126 9.35 -9.20 1.42
N GLU A 127 8.79 -9.10 2.62
CA GLU A 127 8.73 -10.17 3.61
C GLU A 127 7.33 -10.23 4.22
N ARG A 128 6.78 -11.44 4.40
CA ARG A 128 5.51 -11.61 5.09
C ARG A 128 5.65 -11.41 6.60
N LYS A 129 4.66 -10.75 7.22
CA LYS A 129 4.59 -10.56 8.67
C LYS A 129 3.14 -10.64 9.13
N GLY A 130 2.70 -11.82 9.58
CA GLY A 130 1.28 -12.05 9.88
C GLY A 130 0.41 -11.81 8.65
N GLY A 131 -0.63 -10.99 8.77
CA GLY A 131 -1.51 -10.58 7.67
C GLY A 131 -0.97 -9.44 6.81
N SER A 132 0.32 -9.11 6.92
CA SER A 132 0.96 -7.97 6.27
C SER A 132 2.16 -8.38 5.44
N VAL A 133 2.61 -7.49 4.56
CA VAL A 133 3.88 -7.57 3.84
C VAL A 133 4.74 -6.39 4.25
N VAL A 134 5.97 -6.64 4.68
CA VAL A 134 6.98 -5.61 4.94
C VAL A 134 7.73 -5.37 3.64
N LEU A 135 7.68 -4.16 3.13
CA LEU A 135 8.39 -3.69 1.94
C LEU A 135 9.56 -2.80 2.37
N ALA A 136 10.75 -3.07 1.86
CA ALA A 136 11.92 -2.25 2.14
C ALA A 136 12.66 -1.87 0.85
N VAL A 137 13.09 -0.62 0.76
CA VAL A 137 14.09 -0.19 -0.22
C VAL A 137 15.46 -0.21 0.46
N ILE A 138 16.40 -0.89 -0.17
CA ILE A 138 17.75 -1.10 0.33
C ILE A 138 18.76 -0.53 -0.66
N LEU A 139 19.65 0.32 -0.19
CA LEU A 139 20.73 0.93 -0.96
C LEU A 139 22.08 0.42 -0.46
N ASP A 140 22.91 -0.10 -1.35
CA ASP A 140 24.28 -0.47 -1.03
C ASP A 140 25.24 0.74 -1.09
N GLN A 141 24.85 1.74 -1.89
CA GLN A 141 25.54 3.03 -2.02
C GLN A 141 24.55 4.18 -1.80
N PRO A 142 25.01 5.33 -1.34
CA PRO A 142 24.16 6.51 -1.20
C PRO A 142 23.48 6.89 -2.53
N LEU A 143 22.30 7.50 -2.43
CA LEU A 143 21.60 8.04 -3.58
C LEU A 143 22.49 9.05 -4.31
N PRO A 144 22.65 8.96 -5.65
CA PRO A 144 23.36 9.95 -6.44
C PRO A 144 22.77 11.36 -6.24
N ASP A 145 23.63 12.39 -6.23
CA ASP A 145 23.21 13.79 -6.02
C ASP A 145 22.19 14.26 -7.07
N ALA A 146 22.30 13.78 -8.31
CA ALA A 146 21.35 14.08 -9.39
C ALA A 146 19.92 13.63 -9.10
N LEU A 147 19.76 12.63 -8.21
CA LEU A 147 18.48 12.05 -7.78
C LEU A 147 18.00 12.56 -6.42
N ALA A 148 18.80 13.38 -5.74
CA ALA A 148 18.47 13.96 -4.46
C ALA A 148 17.16 14.78 -4.54
N GLY A 149 16.20 14.48 -3.66
CA GLY A 149 14.89 15.12 -3.65
C GLY A 149 13.93 14.64 -4.76
N LYS A 150 14.40 13.85 -5.73
CA LYS A 150 13.58 13.32 -6.83
C LYS A 150 13.18 11.86 -6.60
N ALA A 151 14.13 11.01 -6.22
CA ALA A 151 13.86 9.59 -6.04
C ALA A 151 13.02 9.32 -4.79
N GLY A 152 12.09 8.38 -4.90
CA GLY A 152 11.24 7.93 -3.79
C GLY A 152 10.55 6.61 -4.12
N PHE A 153 10.20 5.83 -3.09
CA PHE A 153 9.40 4.63 -3.28
C PHE A 153 7.93 5.02 -3.41
N ASN A 154 7.34 4.69 -4.54
CA ASN A 154 5.94 4.91 -4.88
C ASN A 154 5.14 3.62 -4.80
N LEU A 155 3.84 3.73 -4.53
CA LEU A 155 2.81 2.72 -4.81
C LEU A 155 1.58 3.46 -5.29
N GLU A 156 1.11 3.12 -6.49
CA GLU A 156 0.08 3.85 -7.21
C GLU A 156 -1.27 3.16 -7.07
N PHE A 157 -2.27 3.88 -6.54
CA PHE A 157 -3.61 3.39 -6.27
C PHE A 157 -4.59 3.85 -7.35
N LEU A 158 -5.43 2.93 -7.84
CA LEU A 158 -6.41 3.22 -8.88
C LEU A 158 -7.52 4.14 -8.35
N PRO A 159 -7.73 5.32 -8.94
CA PRO A 159 -8.74 6.26 -8.45
C PRO A 159 -10.15 5.66 -8.42
N ALA A 160 -10.51 4.82 -9.38
CA ALA A 160 -11.83 4.19 -9.43
C ALA A 160 -12.17 3.39 -8.16
N ALA A 161 -11.14 2.83 -7.49
CA ALA A 161 -11.31 2.09 -6.24
C ALA A 161 -11.48 3.02 -5.02
N TYR A 162 -11.09 4.30 -5.13
CA TYR A 162 -10.96 5.22 -4.00
C TYR A 162 -11.76 6.52 -4.10
N PHE A 163 -12.47 6.77 -5.20
CA PHE A 163 -13.38 7.91 -5.30
C PHE A 163 -14.38 7.89 -4.15
N HIS A 164 -14.59 9.05 -3.53
CA HIS A 164 -15.50 9.26 -2.38
C HIS A 164 -15.18 8.41 -1.14
N LYS A 165 -14.01 7.76 -1.09
CA LYS A 165 -13.60 7.01 0.09
C LYS A 165 -12.91 7.93 1.11
N SER A 166 -12.97 7.50 2.36
CA SER A 166 -12.26 8.16 3.45
C SER A 166 -10.76 7.81 3.42
N LEU A 167 -9.98 8.65 4.07
CA LEU A 167 -8.56 8.46 4.33
C LEU A 167 -8.28 8.81 5.78
N MET A 168 -7.41 8.07 6.44
CA MET A 168 -6.86 8.45 7.74
C MET A 168 -5.34 8.57 7.63
N ALA A 169 -4.77 9.66 8.17
CA ALA A 169 -3.34 9.90 8.28
C ALA A 169 -3.01 10.20 9.74
N ASP A 170 -2.24 9.31 10.40
CA ASP A 170 -1.92 9.38 11.83
C ASP A 170 -3.16 9.63 12.71
N GLY A 171 -4.26 8.93 12.40
CA GLY A 171 -5.54 9.06 13.10
C GLY A 171 -6.39 10.28 12.73
N LYS A 172 -5.89 11.17 11.87
CA LYS A 172 -6.67 12.31 11.35
C LYS A 172 -7.47 11.87 10.15
N ALA A 173 -8.78 12.10 10.19
CA ALA A 173 -9.67 11.78 9.08
C ALA A 173 -9.52 12.79 7.93
N GLY A 174 -9.60 12.27 6.71
CA GLY A 174 -9.63 13.00 5.46
C GLY A 174 -10.46 12.23 4.43
N ALA A 175 -10.42 12.67 3.20
CA ALA A 175 -11.08 12.01 2.08
C ALA A 175 -10.20 12.11 0.83
N PHE A 176 -10.35 11.12 -0.05
CA PHE A 176 -9.79 11.22 -1.39
C PHE A 176 -10.50 12.33 -2.17
N PRO A 177 -9.75 13.27 -2.77
CA PRO A 177 -10.37 14.36 -3.51
C PRO A 177 -11.10 13.82 -4.75
N LEU A 178 -12.32 14.33 -4.99
CA LEU A 178 -13.09 13.99 -6.19
C LEU A 178 -12.42 14.53 -7.44
N TYR A 179 -11.94 15.78 -7.35
CA TYR A 179 -11.19 16.46 -8.42
C TYR A 179 -9.81 16.82 -7.91
N PRO A 180 -8.80 16.88 -8.79
CA PRO A 180 -7.48 17.37 -8.42
C PRO A 180 -7.57 18.77 -7.82
N SER A 181 -7.07 18.93 -6.59
CA SER A 181 -7.15 20.19 -5.86
C SER A 181 -5.94 20.48 -4.99
N SER A 182 -4.89 19.64 -5.10
CA SER A 182 -3.66 19.83 -4.33
C SER A 182 -2.93 21.10 -4.75
N ASP A 183 -2.26 21.74 -3.80
CA ASP A 183 -1.27 22.75 -4.12
C ASP A 183 -0.15 22.12 -4.96
N MET A 184 0.46 22.93 -5.84
CA MET A 184 1.51 22.47 -6.75
C MET A 184 2.85 23.07 -6.35
N VAL A 185 3.91 22.30 -6.56
CA VAL A 185 5.26 22.86 -6.64
C VAL A 185 5.31 23.74 -7.90
N ALA A 186 5.90 24.92 -7.79
CA ALA A 186 5.97 25.87 -8.90
C ALA A 186 6.69 25.24 -10.11
N GLY A 187 5.97 25.16 -11.21
CA GLY A 187 6.52 24.83 -12.53
C GLY A 187 6.90 26.10 -13.29
N GLY A 188 7.37 25.93 -14.51
CA GLY A 188 7.71 27.08 -15.38
C GLY A 188 6.51 27.83 -15.95
N GLU A 189 5.32 27.25 -15.87
CA GLU A 189 4.10 27.76 -16.53
C GLU A 189 2.92 27.75 -15.57
N ARG A 190 1.95 28.63 -15.84
CA ARG A 190 0.71 28.69 -15.07
C ARG A 190 -0.50 28.55 -15.99
N ASN A 191 -1.38 27.62 -15.70
CA ASN A 191 -2.62 27.45 -16.43
C ASN A 191 -3.58 28.63 -16.15
N ALA A 192 -3.95 29.38 -17.19
CA ALA A 192 -4.79 30.56 -17.04
C ALA A 192 -6.22 30.25 -16.55
N ALA A 193 -6.76 29.08 -16.88
CA ALA A 193 -8.12 28.69 -16.51
C ALA A 193 -8.21 28.14 -15.08
N SER A 194 -7.24 27.34 -14.65
CA SER A 194 -7.23 26.72 -13.31
C SER A 194 -6.42 27.50 -12.28
N GLY A 195 -5.55 28.42 -12.72
CA GLY A 195 -4.60 29.11 -11.87
C GLY A 195 -3.52 28.21 -11.27
N ARG A 196 -3.36 26.97 -11.76
CA ARG A 196 -2.41 25.98 -11.26
C ARG A 196 -1.11 26.05 -12.03
N ASP A 197 0.00 25.74 -11.34
CA ASP A 197 1.30 25.56 -11.99
C ASP A 197 1.28 24.29 -12.83
N ILE A 198 1.82 24.38 -14.04
CA ILE A 198 1.90 23.31 -15.04
C ILE A 198 3.28 23.30 -15.69
N GLY A 199 3.52 22.31 -16.54
CA GLY A 199 4.76 22.17 -17.29
C GLY A 199 5.86 21.44 -16.52
N PRO A 200 7.06 21.40 -17.05
CA PRO A 200 8.19 20.68 -16.46
C PRO A 200 8.47 21.13 -15.03
N GLY A 201 8.55 20.17 -14.11
CA GLY A 201 8.81 20.42 -12.69
C GLY A 201 7.59 20.81 -11.85
N ALA A 202 6.41 21.00 -12.44
CA ALA A 202 5.17 21.16 -11.70
C ALA A 202 4.71 19.80 -11.18
N GLU A 203 4.68 19.63 -9.86
CA GLU A 203 4.18 18.41 -9.21
C GLU A 203 3.19 18.75 -8.10
N PRO A 204 2.17 17.93 -7.87
CA PRO A 204 1.26 18.15 -6.76
C PRO A 204 1.99 17.95 -5.43
N LEU A 205 1.68 18.79 -4.44
CA LEU A 205 2.02 18.53 -3.06
C LEU A 205 1.10 17.44 -2.51
N PRO A 206 1.55 16.66 -1.53
CA PRO A 206 0.72 15.61 -0.95
C PRO A 206 -0.46 16.24 -0.21
N PHE A 207 -1.65 15.70 -0.41
CA PHE A 207 -2.86 16.15 0.30
C PHE A 207 -3.01 15.54 1.69
N ALA A 208 -2.21 14.52 2.03
CA ALA A 208 -2.04 14.02 3.39
C ALA A 208 -0.63 13.46 3.62
N ARG A 209 -0.15 13.52 4.86
CA ARG A 209 1.14 12.98 5.31
C ARG A 209 1.00 12.30 6.66
N GLY A 210 1.86 11.33 6.93
CA GLY A 210 1.93 10.67 8.23
C GLY A 210 2.85 9.46 8.25
N LYS A 211 3.00 8.88 9.43
CA LYS A 211 3.66 7.57 9.61
C LYS A 211 2.73 6.42 9.28
N THR A 212 1.42 6.63 9.43
CA THR A 212 0.40 5.63 9.14
C THR A 212 -0.69 6.23 8.28
N LEU A 213 -0.97 5.57 7.16
CA LEU A 213 -2.12 5.84 6.30
C LEU A 213 -3.08 4.65 6.35
N VAL A 214 -4.39 4.93 6.43
CA VAL A 214 -5.44 3.94 6.21
C VAL A 214 -6.32 4.44 5.09
N LEU A 215 -6.26 3.75 3.96
CA LEU A 215 -7.05 4.05 2.76
C LEU A 215 -8.39 3.32 2.84
N ALA A 216 -9.49 4.00 2.56
CA ALA A 216 -10.86 3.48 2.60
C ALA A 216 -11.16 2.69 3.88
N PRO A 217 -10.99 3.27 5.10
CA PRO A 217 -11.22 2.55 6.36
C PRO A 217 -12.63 1.97 6.49
N GLU A 218 -13.62 2.57 5.84
CA GLU A 218 -15.03 2.16 5.83
C GLU A 218 -15.33 1.00 4.87
N ASP A 219 -14.43 0.72 3.91
CA ASP A 219 -14.68 -0.28 2.87
C ASP A 219 -13.77 -1.51 3.05
N PRO A 220 -14.28 -2.62 3.56
CA PRO A 220 -13.48 -3.83 3.75
C PRO A 220 -12.86 -4.38 2.46
N ALA A 221 -13.46 -4.10 1.31
CA ALA A 221 -12.99 -4.55 0.00
C ALA A 221 -11.85 -3.70 -0.57
N ARG A 222 -11.63 -2.50 -0.01
CA ARG A 222 -10.64 -1.53 -0.51
C ARG A 222 -9.69 -1.04 0.58
N ARG A 223 -9.94 -1.41 1.83
CA ARG A 223 -9.13 -0.95 2.95
C ARG A 223 -7.71 -1.48 2.87
N VAL A 224 -6.75 -0.55 2.87
CA VAL A 224 -5.33 -0.84 2.96
C VAL A 224 -4.72 0.05 4.04
N SER A 225 -3.99 -0.55 4.98
CA SER A 225 -3.20 0.19 5.95
C SER A 225 -1.72 0.12 5.56
N ILE A 226 -1.03 1.26 5.64
CA ILE A 226 0.41 1.38 5.37
C ILE A 226 1.04 2.12 6.54
N THR A 227 2.06 1.52 7.16
CA THR A 227 2.82 2.15 8.24
C THR A 227 4.29 2.20 7.84
N ALA A 228 4.89 3.39 7.88
CA ALA A 228 6.31 3.59 7.64
C ALA A 228 7.09 3.51 8.95
N SER A 229 7.93 2.49 9.11
CA SER A 229 8.93 2.41 10.20
C SER A 229 10.18 3.22 9.87
N VAL A 230 10.52 3.33 8.56
CA VAL A 230 11.59 4.19 8.05
C VAL A 230 11.02 5.11 6.98
N GLY A 231 11.25 6.41 7.12
CA GLY A 231 10.69 7.45 6.26
C GLY A 231 9.34 7.98 6.73
N GLU A 232 8.67 8.75 5.91
CA GLU A 232 7.31 9.29 6.10
C GLU A 232 6.50 9.04 4.84
N LEU A 233 5.22 8.77 4.99
CA LEU A 233 4.28 8.59 3.89
C LEU A 233 3.68 9.92 3.48
N GLY A 234 3.67 10.22 2.18
CA GLY A 234 2.83 11.24 1.58
C GLY A 234 1.86 10.59 0.60
N ILE A 235 0.65 11.13 0.47
CA ILE A 235 -0.29 10.72 -0.57
C ILE A 235 -0.56 11.89 -1.51
N TYR A 236 -0.39 11.65 -2.79
CA TYR A 236 -0.41 12.63 -3.87
C TYR A 236 -1.53 12.34 -4.85
N ASP A 237 -2.07 13.39 -5.45
CA ASP A 237 -3.06 13.27 -6.52
C ASP A 237 -2.38 13.45 -7.88
N GLY A 238 -2.01 12.35 -8.52
CA GLY A 238 -1.34 12.36 -9.82
C GLY A 238 -2.24 12.74 -10.99
N ARG A 239 -3.56 12.86 -10.79
CA ARG A 239 -4.51 13.24 -11.84
C ARG A 239 -4.35 14.67 -12.32
N ASP A 240 -3.58 15.49 -11.60
CA ASP A 240 -3.17 16.81 -12.07
C ASP A 240 -2.17 16.74 -13.25
N GLN A 241 -1.45 15.63 -13.36
CA GLN A 241 -0.53 15.37 -14.46
C GLN A 241 -1.28 14.66 -15.59
N ALA A 242 -1.18 15.18 -16.81
CA ALA A 242 -1.94 14.65 -17.95
C ALA A 242 -1.65 13.16 -18.27
N GLN A 243 -0.53 12.63 -17.79
CA GLN A 243 -0.07 11.29 -18.09
C GLN A 243 -0.09 10.35 -16.87
N ASN A 244 -0.39 10.87 -15.67
CA ASN A 244 -0.59 10.07 -14.48
C ASN A 244 -2.02 10.25 -13.99
N GLY A 245 -2.75 9.18 -13.86
CA GLY A 245 -4.14 9.20 -13.40
C GLY A 245 -4.34 8.60 -12.01
N TRP A 246 -3.29 8.45 -11.19
CA TRP A 246 -3.28 7.66 -9.97
C TRP A 246 -3.23 8.49 -8.69
N PHE A 247 -3.68 7.91 -7.58
CA PHE A 247 -3.27 8.37 -6.25
C PHE A 247 -1.97 7.69 -5.86
N VAL A 248 -0.96 8.45 -5.49
CA VAL A 248 0.38 7.91 -5.24
C VAL A 248 0.73 8.00 -3.75
N VAL A 249 0.91 6.87 -3.09
CA VAL A 249 1.55 6.83 -1.77
C VAL A 249 3.06 6.77 -2.00
N ARG A 250 3.80 7.66 -1.34
CA ARG A 250 5.24 7.82 -1.56
C ARG A 250 6.01 8.11 -0.30
N THR A 251 7.24 7.57 -0.24
CA THR A 251 8.29 7.98 0.70
C THR A 251 9.53 8.41 -0.09
N PRO A 252 9.99 9.66 0.00
CA PRO A 252 11.24 10.09 -0.60
C PRO A 252 12.44 9.31 -0.06
N LEU A 253 13.41 8.99 -0.93
CA LEU A 253 14.66 8.40 -0.51
C LEU A 253 15.58 9.47 0.11
N PRO A 254 16.16 9.21 1.29
CA PRO A 254 17.07 10.16 1.92
C PRO A 254 18.43 10.17 1.20
N SER A 255 19.01 11.36 1.03
CA SER A 255 20.38 11.53 0.55
C SER A 255 21.39 11.05 1.60
N GLY A 256 22.56 10.56 1.14
CA GLY A 256 23.69 10.20 2.00
C GLY A 256 23.44 9.00 2.93
N LYS A 257 22.37 8.23 2.71
CA LYS A 257 22.05 7.04 3.50
C LYS A 257 22.22 5.76 2.69
N THR A 258 22.56 4.67 3.39
CA THR A 258 22.63 3.30 2.86
C THR A 258 21.86 2.33 3.75
N GLY A 259 21.76 1.08 3.36
CA GLY A 259 20.97 0.07 4.05
C GLY A 259 19.47 0.23 3.77
N ARG A 260 18.63 -0.10 4.73
CA ARG A 260 17.16 0.07 4.63
C ARG A 260 16.82 1.55 4.77
N VAL A 261 16.58 2.22 3.65
CA VAL A 261 16.28 3.66 3.59
C VAL A 261 14.79 3.97 3.58
N VAL A 262 13.97 3.00 3.20
CA VAL A 262 12.50 3.00 3.34
C VAL A 262 12.08 1.65 3.88
N GLU A 263 11.10 1.64 4.78
CA GLU A 263 10.44 0.40 5.21
C GLU A 263 8.97 0.67 5.52
N TRP A 264 8.09 -0.05 4.82
CA TRP A 264 6.65 -0.01 4.99
C TRP A 264 6.11 -1.36 5.46
N THR A 265 5.18 -1.35 6.40
CA THR A 265 4.29 -2.48 6.65
C THR A 265 2.99 -2.23 5.91
N LEU A 266 2.75 -3.03 4.87
CA LEU A 266 1.57 -2.98 4.01
C LEU A 266 0.57 -4.05 4.47
N THR A 267 -0.64 -3.63 4.82
CA THR A 267 -1.70 -4.51 5.32
C THR A 267 -2.98 -4.32 4.52
N PRO A 268 -3.14 -5.00 3.38
CA PRO A 268 -4.42 -5.09 2.69
C PRO A 268 -5.41 -5.85 3.57
N ASN A 269 -6.67 -5.42 3.58
CA ASN A 269 -7.68 -6.10 4.39
C ASN A 269 -8.12 -7.42 3.74
N SER A 270 -7.84 -8.52 4.41
CA SER A 270 -8.33 -9.84 4.03
C SER A 270 -9.69 -10.11 4.71
N VAL A 271 -10.65 -10.61 3.96
CA VAL A 271 -11.98 -10.97 4.46
C VAL A 271 -12.02 -12.47 4.71
N PRO A 272 -12.14 -12.93 5.97
CA PRO A 272 -12.21 -14.35 6.26
C PRO A 272 -13.35 -15.03 5.49
N GLY A 273 -13.04 -16.17 4.87
CA GLY A 273 -14.03 -16.94 4.11
C GLY A 273 -14.46 -16.30 2.78
N TRP A 274 -13.76 -15.25 2.33
CA TRP A 274 -14.01 -14.69 1.00
C TRP A 274 -13.80 -15.75 -0.09
N VAL A 275 -14.76 -15.88 -0.97
CA VAL A 275 -14.74 -16.75 -2.14
C VAL A 275 -15.13 -15.89 -3.34
N ARG A 276 -14.39 -16.04 -4.40
CA ARG A 276 -14.70 -15.36 -5.66
C ARG A 276 -16.08 -15.75 -6.16
N GLU A 277 -16.88 -14.78 -6.53
CA GLU A 277 -18.15 -15.06 -7.21
C GLU A 277 -17.85 -15.73 -8.55
N PRO A 278 -18.58 -16.80 -8.90
CA PRO A 278 -18.39 -17.47 -10.19
C PRO A 278 -18.77 -16.52 -11.33
N VAL A 279 -17.86 -16.39 -12.30
CA VAL A 279 -18.08 -15.61 -13.50
C VAL A 279 -18.08 -16.56 -14.70
N ILE A 280 -19.16 -16.56 -15.46
CA ILE A 280 -19.25 -17.32 -16.70
C ILE A 280 -18.95 -16.37 -17.86
N GLY A 281 -17.77 -16.51 -18.44
CA GLY A 281 -17.42 -15.82 -19.69
C GLY A 281 -18.00 -16.55 -20.88
N HIS A 282 -18.54 -15.81 -21.84
CA HIS A 282 -18.99 -16.37 -23.11
C HIS A 282 -18.65 -15.41 -24.25
N SER A 283 -18.39 -15.99 -25.42
CA SER A 283 -18.17 -15.20 -26.62
C SER A 283 -19.48 -14.64 -27.15
N GLN A 284 -19.54 -13.34 -27.42
CA GLN A 284 -20.69 -12.71 -28.08
C GLN A 284 -20.77 -13.04 -29.56
N LEU A 285 -19.65 -13.52 -30.15
CA LEU A 285 -19.57 -13.95 -31.57
C LEU A 285 -19.88 -15.43 -31.72
N GLY A 286 -20.14 -16.18 -30.63
CA GLY A 286 -20.28 -17.62 -30.62
C GLY A 286 -18.96 -18.37 -30.57
N TYR A 287 -19.03 -19.68 -30.73
CA TYR A 287 -17.90 -20.59 -30.71
C TYR A 287 -17.88 -21.41 -31.98
N ALA A 288 -16.70 -21.73 -32.54
CA ALA A 288 -16.57 -22.72 -33.59
C ALA A 288 -16.91 -24.12 -33.06
N PRO A 289 -17.44 -25.04 -33.90
CA PRO A 289 -17.84 -26.36 -33.45
C PRO A 289 -16.73 -27.22 -32.85
N ASP A 290 -15.47 -26.89 -33.14
CA ASP A 290 -14.25 -27.57 -32.71
C ASP A 290 -13.36 -26.71 -31.81
N GLN A 291 -13.91 -25.64 -31.26
CA GLN A 291 -13.18 -24.77 -30.32
C GLN A 291 -13.24 -25.37 -28.91
N GLU A 292 -12.06 -25.67 -28.33
CA GLU A 292 -11.87 -26.11 -26.96
C GLU A 292 -11.78 -24.93 -25.97
#